data_66ce18fe546ec8ac582b0108bc4203fa
#
_entry.id   66ce18fe546ec8ac582b0108bc4203fa
#
_cell.length_a   1.000
_cell.length_b   1.000
_cell.length_c   1.000
_cell.angle_alpha   90.00
_cell.angle_beta   90.00
_cell.angle_gamma   90.00
#
_symmetry.space_group_name_H-M   'P 1'
#
loop_
_entity.id
_entity.type
_entity.pdbx_description
1 polymer ?
#
loop_
_entity_poly.entity_id
_entity_poly.type
_entity_poly.pdbx_seq_one_letter_code
_entity_poly.pdbx_strand_id
1 'polypeptide(L)'
;KSINMKKSSLLIGYIRFLPLNINAQENELAPFLAKTISGANLRVEPDENSEKKETLKVNSDLYVFSAEETNGYIKCIDIKTNKLGWVKSFAIKKIKDIPLSSSSGFQESGTSSSYDTEVEITNKSSSTISLIVGNNYFSLEPHSTTTEITDNGVLYYKASAPGVIPSSGKYKFEQGHKYNWTFTIVTRRR
;
A
#
# COMPACT_ATOMS: atom_id res chain seq x y z
N LYS A 1 23.65 72.56 -3.42
CA LYS A 1 23.58 71.35 -4.30
C LYS A 1 22.74 70.37 -3.55
N SER A 2 21.46 70.27 -3.94
CA SER A 2 20.47 69.39 -3.34
C SER A 2 20.48 68.05 -4.04
N ILE A 3 20.63 66.94 -3.31
CA ILE A 3 20.60 65.59 -3.87
C ILE A 3 19.20 65.05 -3.66
N ASN A 4 18.47 64.88 -4.76
CA ASN A 4 17.14 64.25 -4.80
C ASN A 4 17.30 62.73 -4.78
N MET A 5 16.96 62.12 -3.65
CA MET A 5 16.84 60.66 -3.54
C MET A 5 15.46 60.22 -4.00
N LYS A 6 15.39 59.52 -5.14
CA LYS A 6 14.19 58.82 -5.59
C LYS A 6 13.94 57.62 -4.69
N LYS A 7 12.80 57.62 -3.99
CA LYS A 7 12.30 56.42 -3.29
C LYS A 7 11.82 55.39 -4.32
N SER A 8 12.54 54.29 -4.42
CA SER A 8 12.10 53.11 -5.16
C SER A 8 11.08 52.35 -4.31
N SER A 9 9.84 52.29 -4.73
CA SER A 9 8.79 51.51 -4.10
C SER A 9 8.93 50.06 -4.50
N LEU A 10 9.39 49.21 -3.56
CA LEU A 10 9.47 47.76 -3.77
C LEU A 10 8.06 47.17 -3.60
N LEU A 11 7.44 46.78 -4.72
CA LEU A 11 6.15 46.10 -4.72
C LEU A 11 6.37 44.64 -4.32
N ILE A 12 6.13 44.31 -3.05
CA ILE A 12 6.18 42.93 -2.57
C ILE A 12 4.88 42.26 -2.97
N GLY A 13 4.95 41.47 -4.06
CA GLY A 13 3.86 40.63 -4.50
C GLY A 13 3.65 39.47 -3.50
N TYR A 14 2.55 39.51 -2.75
CA TYR A 14 2.12 38.35 -1.96
C TYR A 14 1.60 37.26 -2.91
N ILE A 15 2.41 36.24 -3.13
CA ILE A 15 1.92 34.97 -3.73
C ILE A 15 1.08 34.29 -2.67
N ARG A 16 -0.25 34.40 -2.78
CA ARG A 16 -1.16 33.55 -2.01
C ARG A 16 -1.03 32.13 -2.53
N PHE A 17 -0.35 31.27 -1.80
CA PHE A 17 -0.52 29.84 -1.93
C PHE A 17 -1.95 29.51 -1.51
N LEU A 18 -2.83 29.28 -2.48
CA LEU A 18 -4.08 28.58 -2.22
C LEU A 18 -3.69 27.15 -1.85
N PRO A 19 -4.13 26.64 -0.69
CA PRO A 19 -3.98 25.21 -0.42
C PRO A 19 -4.75 24.47 -1.52
N LEU A 20 -4.04 23.77 -2.40
CA LEU A 20 -4.64 22.72 -3.21
C LEU A 20 -5.16 21.70 -2.19
N ASN A 21 -6.45 21.76 -1.89
CA ASN A 21 -7.16 20.64 -1.30
C ASN A 21 -7.12 19.53 -2.35
N ILE A 22 -6.00 18.81 -2.38
CA ILE A 22 -5.97 17.47 -2.95
C ILE A 22 -6.77 16.64 -1.94
N ASN A 23 -8.09 16.61 -2.12
CA ASN A 23 -8.89 15.51 -1.64
C ASN A 23 -8.36 14.31 -2.42
N ALA A 24 -7.29 13.68 -1.91
CA ALA A 24 -7.02 12.30 -2.20
C ALA A 24 -8.29 11.59 -1.72
N GLN A 25 -9.19 11.33 -2.66
CA GLN A 25 -10.34 10.48 -2.45
C GLN A 25 -9.72 9.18 -1.97
N GLU A 26 -9.79 8.92 -0.65
CA GLU A 26 -9.40 7.64 -0.07
C GLU A 26 -10.27 6.60 -0.77
N ASN A 27 -9.72 6.01 -1.83
CA ASN A 27 -10.37 4.90 -2.50
C ASN A 27 -10.52 3.81 -1.47
N GLU A 28 -11.73 3.66 -0.97
CA GLU A 28 -12.05 2.70 0.07
C GLU A 28 -11.62 1.32 -0.42
N LEU A 29 -10.65 0.72 0.25
CA LEU A 29 -10.21 -0.63 -0.05
C LEU A 29 -11.41 -1.56 0.08
N ALA A 30 -11.86 -2.09 -1.06
CA ALA A 30 -12.91 -3.11 -1.13
C ALA A 30 -12.33 -4.35 -1.84
N PRO A 31 -11.40 -5.06 -1.17
CA PRO A 31 -10.65 -6.13 -1.79
C PRO A 31 -11.53 -7.35 -2.07
N PHE A 32 -11.16 -8.06 -3.14
CA PHE A 32 -11.81 -9.32 -3.51
C PHE A 32 -10.82 -10.31 -4.12
N LEU A 33 -11.18 -11.59 -4.04
CA LEU A 33 -10.52 -12.64 -4.79
C LEU A 33 -11.08 -12.70 -6.21
N ALA A 34 -10.19 -12.85 -7.18
CA ALA A 34 -10.52 -13.08 -8.57
C ALA A 34 -9.70 -14.24 -9.13
N LYS A 35 -10.15 -14.75 -10.28
CA LYS A 35 -9.40 -15.68 -11.12
C LYS A 35 -9.27 -15.11 -12.53
N THR A 36 -8.14 -15.37 -13.16
CA THR A 36 -8.01 -15.13 -14.59
C THR A 36 -8.90 -16.10 -15.36
N ILE A 37 -9.65 -15.57 -16.34
CA ILE A 37 -10.50 -16.37 -17.26
C ILE A 37 -9.83 -16.63 -18.61
N SER A 38 -8.74 -15.92 -18.88
CA SER A 38 -7.86 -16.11 -20.03
C SER A 38 -6.41 -15.91 -19.62
N GLY A 39 -5.46 -16.26 -20.48
CA GLY A 39 -4.07 -15.84 -20.28
C GLY A 39 -3.99 -14.31 -20.24
N ALA A 40 -3.26 -13.76 -19.27
CA ALA A 40 -3.14 -12.34 -19.09
C ALA A 40 -1.69 -11.95 -18.71
N ASN A 41 -1.31 -10.69 -18.95
CA ASN A 41 -0.03 -10.16 -18.52
C ASN A 41 -0.24 -9.29 -17.27
N LEU A 42 0.53 -9.57 -16.22
CA LEU A 42 0.69 -8.69 -15.07
C LEU A 42 1.74 -7.65 -15.42
N ARG A 43 1.39 -6.37 -15.36
CA ARG A 43 2.24 -5.25 -15.81
C ARG A 43 2.62 -4.32 -14.67
N VAL A 44 3.67 -3.54 -14.88
CA VAL A 44 4.14 -2.52 -13.91
C VAL A 44 3.10 -1.40 -13.79
N GLU A 45 2.61 -0.89 -14.93
CA GLU A 45 1.67 0.23 -15.03
C GLU A 45 0.40 -0.21 -15.79
N PRO A 46 -0.73 0.54 -15.65
CA PRO A 46 -1.99 0.26 -16.35
C PRO A 46 -1.94 0.70 -17.82
N ASP A 47 -0.99 0.16 -18.57
CA ASP A 47 -0.73 0.46 -19.98
C ASP A 47 -0.25 -0.80 -20.72
N GLU A 48 -0.67 -0.99 -21.97
CA GLU A 48 -0.29 -2.16 -22.75
C GLU A 48 1.18 -2.15 -23.19
N ASN A 49 1.83 -0.99 -23.26
CA ASN A 49 3.24 -0.85 -23.55
C ASN A 49 4.12 -0.93 -22.31
N SER A 50 3.52 -0.94 -21.10
CA SER A 50 4.24 -1.08 -19.84
C SER A 50 4.97 -2.41 -19.76
N GLU A 51 6.06 -2.45 -19.02
CA GLU A 51 6.83 -3.66 -18.75
C GLU A 51 5.95 -4.79 -18.19
N LYS A 52 6.13 -5.98 -18.74
CA LYS A 52 5.49 -7.19 -18.26
C LYS A 52 6.30 -7.81 -17.13
N LYS A 53 5.73 -7.85 -15.93
CA LYS A 53 6.32 -8.54 -14.77
C LYS A 53 6.19 -10.06 -14.86
N GLU A 54 5.05 -10.53 -15.41
CA GLU A 54 4.69 -11.95 -15.41
C GLU A 54 3.57 -12.23 -16.42
N THR A 55 3.50 -13.48 -16.88
CA THR A 55 2.35 -13.99 -17.61
C THR A 55 1.52 -14.88 -16.69
N LEU A 56 0.29 -14.48 -16.45
CA LEU A 56 -0.70 -15.22 -15.67
C LEU A 56 -1.36 -16.29 -16.52
N LYS A 57 -1.43 -17.51 -16.00
CA LYS A 57 -2.17 -18.61 -16.65
C LYS A 57 -3.67 -18.45 -16.38
N VAL A 58 -4.49 -19.14 -17.17
CA VAL A 58 -5.92 -19.29 -16.85
C VAL A 58 -6.07 -19.93 -15.47
N ASN A 59 -7.07 -19.47 -14.71
CA ASN A 59 -7.31 -19.86 -13.31
C ASN A 59 -6.24 -19.44 -12.29
N SER A 60 -5.35 -18.48 -12.61
CA SER A 60 -4.48 -17.88 -11.60
C SER A 60 -5.31 -17.13 -10.56
N ASP A 61 -5.00 -17.34 -9.28
CA ASP A 61 -5.66 -16.69 -8.15
C ASP A 61 -5.07 -15.30 -7.92
N LEU A 62 -5.94 -14.29 -7.90
CA LEU A 62 -5.56 -12.89 -7.72
C LEU A 62 -6.25 -12.29 -6.49
N TYR A 63 -5.50 -11.49 -5.74
CA TYR A 63 -6.03 -10.53 -4.79
C TYR A 63 -6.15 -9.18 -5.50
N VAL A 64 -7.37 -8.67 -5.61
CA VAL A 64 -7.68 -7.38 -6.24
C VAL A 64 -7.97 -6.36 -5.14
N PHE A 65 -7.42 -5.14 -5.25
CA PHE A 65 -7.52 -4.11 -4.21
C PHE A 65 -8.89 -3.46 -4.13
N SER A 66 -9.46 -3.18 -5.29
CA SER A 66 -10.80 -2.59 -5.47
C SER A 66 -11.29 -2.88 -6.88
N ALA A 67 -12.57 -2.63 -7.14
CA ALA A 67 -13.14 -2.74 -8.49
C ALA A 67 -12.81 -1.54 -9.39
N GLU A 68 -12.02 -0.59 -8.90
CA GLU A 68 -11.65 0.60 -9.65
C GLU A 68 -10.66 0.27 -10.77
N GLU A 69 -10.98 0.75 -11.96
CA GLU A 69 -10.16 0.55 -13.15
C GLU A 69 -9.40 1.83 -13.52
N THR A 70 -8.17 1.63 -13.98
CA THR A 70 -7.38 2.68 -14.62
C THR A 70 -7.03 2.22 -16.04
N ASN A 71 -7.46 2.94 -17.06
CA ASN A 71 -7.24 2.59 -18.48
C ASN A 71 -7.66 1.16 -18.84
N GLY A 72 -8.74 0.63 -18.22
CA GLY A 72 -9.19 -0.75 -18.42
C GLY A 72 -8.34 -1.81 -17.73
N TYR A 73 -7.47 -1.40 -16.80
CA TYR A 73 -6.67 -2.28 -15.95
C TYR A 73 -7.10 -2.16 -14.50
N ILE A 74 -6.92 -3.24 -13.77
CA ILE A 74 -7.22 -3.36 -12.34
C ILE A 74 -5.95 -3.75 -11.57
N LYS A 75 -5.74 -3.12 -10.42
CA LYS A 75 -4.56 -3.36 -9.58
C LYS A 75 -4.74 -4.64 -8.76
N CYS A 76 -3.77 -5.54 -8.84
CA CYS A 76 -3.87 -6.83 -8.18
C CYS A 76 -2.51 -7.38 -7.76
N ILE A 77 -2.55 -8.44 -6.93
CA ILE A 77 -1.41 -9.29 -6.59
C ILE A 77 -1.70 -10.70 -7.13
N ASP A 78 -0.76 -11.28 -7.84
CA ASP A 78 -0.76 -12.73 -8.05
C ASP A 78 -0.45 -13.42 -6.72
N ILE A 79 -1.42 -14.17 -6.19
CA ILE A 79 -1.29 -14.80 -4.86
C ILE A 79 -0.13 -15.81 -4.84
N LYS A 80 0.10 -16.50 -5.94
CA LYS A 80 1.15 -17.53 -6.02
C LYS A 80 2.56 -16.94 -5.90
N THR A 81 2.82 -15.83 -6.58
CA THR A 81 4.17 -15.22 -6.68
C THR A 81 4.34 -14.01 -5.79
N ASN A 82 3.25 -13.50 -5.21
CA ASN A 82 3.17 -12.24 -4.45
C ASN A 82 3.59 -11.00 -5.27
N LYS A 83 3.53 -11.09 -6.60
CA LYS A 83 3.85 -9.94 -7.46
C LYS A 83 2.67 -9.00 -7.57
N LEU A 84 2.92 -7.73 -7.25
CA LEU A 84 1.99 -6.61 -7.42
C LEU A 84 2.07 -6.09 -8.86
N GLY A 85 0.93 -5.80 -9.48
CA GLY A 85 0.88 -5.20 -10.81
C GLY A 85 -0.55 -4.89 -11.27
N TRP A 86 -0.68 -4.70 -12.57
CA TRP A 86 -1.92 -4.36 -13.26
C TRP A 86 -2.27 -5.44 -14.28
N VAL A 87 -3.53 -5.86 -14.32
CA VAL A 87 -4.08 -6.82 -15.27
C VAL A 87 -5.29 -6.20 -15.97
N LYS A 88 -5.53 -6.53 -17.23
CA LYS A 88 -6.74 -6.10 -17.95
C LYS A 88 -7.98 -6.61 -17.23
N SER A 89 -8.91 -5.73 -16.92
CA SER A 89 -10.09 -6.05 -16.10
C SER A 89 -10.98 -7.14 -16.71
N PHE A 90 -11.12 -7.13 -18.03
CA PHE A 90 -11.89 -8.15 -18.75
C PHE A 90 -11.27 -9.57 -18.69
N ALA A 91 -9.98 -9.68 -18.32
CA ALA A 91 -9.29 -10.98 -18.24
C ALA A 91 -9.48 -11.69 -16.90
N ILE A 92 -10.22 -11.08 -15.96
CA ILE A 92 -10.45 -11.64 -14.62
C ILE A 92 -11.94 -11.76 -14.31
N LYS A 93 -12.27 -12.68 -13.41
CA LYS A 93 -13.61 -12.85 -12.85
C LYS A 93 -13.52 -12.82 -11.33
N LYS A 94 -14.31 -11.94 -10.71
CA LYS A 94 -14.48 -11.87 -9.26
C LYS A 94 -15.07 -13.20 -8.74
N ILE A 95 -14.51 -13.70 -7.65
CA ILE A 95 -14.94 -14.94 -6.98
C ILE A 95 -15.69 -14.61 -5.69
N LYS A 96 -15.11 -13.79 -4.82
CA LYS A 96 -15.72 -13.39 -3.54
C LYS A 96 -15.05 -12.14 -2.99
N ASP A 97 -15.80 -11.39 -2.18
CA ASP A 97 -15.26 -10.28 -1.41
C ASP A 97 -14.35 -10.77 -0.28
N ILE A 98 -13.34 -9.98 0.05
CA ILE A 98 -12.48 -10.19 1.21
C ILE A 98 -12.84 -9.10 2.22
N PRO A 99 -13.36 -9.46 3.40
CA PRO A 99 -13.62 -8.45 4.42
C PRO A 99 -12.28 -7.84 4.88
N LEU A 100 -12.29 -6.54 5.12
CA LEU A 100 -11.17 -5.91 5.82
C LEU A 100 -11.08 -6.49 7.23
N SER A 101 -9.87 -6.75 7.69
CA SER A 101 -9.66 -7.25 9.04
C SER A 101 -10.11 -6.20 10.06
N SER A 102 -11.00 -6.59 10.97
CA SER A 102 -11.42 -5.76 12.10
C SER A 102 -10.38 -5.74 13.22
N SER A 103 -9.46 -6.71 13.24
CA SER A 103 -8.32 -6.76 14.15
C SER A 103 -7.04 -6.58 13.35
N SER A 104 -6.35 -5.47 13.56
CA SER A 104 -4.99 -5.34 13.06
C SER A 104 -4.08 -6.24 13.89
N GLY A 105 -3.00 -6.73 13.27
CA GLY A 105 -1.93 -7.40 14.01
C GLY A 105 -1.05 -6.41 14.78
N PHE A 106 -1.25 -5.10 14.60
CA PHE A 106 -0.51 -4.07 15.32
C PHE A 106 -0.96 -3.99 16.78
N GLN A 107 0.02 -3.90 17.66
CA GLN A 107 -0.17 -3.70 19.09
C GLN A 107 0.72 -2.56 19.54
N GLU A 108 0.15 -1.62 20.28
CA GLU A 108 0.94 -0.56 20.90
C GLU A 108 1.90 -1.17 21.92
N SER A 109 3.17 -0.76 21.86
CA SER A 109 4.25 -1.29 22.70
C SER A 109 4.93 -0.22 23.56
N GLY A 110 4.52 1.03 23.45
CA GLY A 110 5.04 2.13 24.26
C GLY A 110 5.11 3.46 23.49
N THR A 111 5.92 4.37 24.00
CA THR A 111 6.15 5.69 23.39
C THR A 111 7.53 5.76 22.75
N SER A 112 7.66 6.48 21.63
CA SER A 112 8.94 6.78 21.01
C SER A 112 9.62 7.94 21.75
N SER A 113 10.96 7.91 21.76
CA SER A 113 11.75 9.04 22.25
C SER A 113 11.81 10.20 21.25
N SER A 114 11.45 9.94 20.00
CA SER A 114 11.21 10.92 18.93
C SER A 114 9.71 11.16 18.76
N TYR A 115 9.34 12.20 17.99
CA TYR A 115 7.95 12.44 17.62
C TYR A 115 7.44 11.48 16.53
N ASP A 116 8.29 10.57 16.06
CA ASP A 116 7.95 9.65 14.99
C ASP A 116 7.10 8.49 15.50
N THR A 117 6.24 7.97 14.63
CA THR A 117 5.53 6.72 14.86
C THR A 117 6.42 5.56 14.43
N GLU A 118 6.90 4.77 15.39
CA GLU A 118 7.77 3.63 15.15
C GLU A 118 6.97 2.33 15.09
N VAL A 119 7.30 1.48 14.12
CA VAL A 119 6.69 0.15 13.99
C VAL A 119 7.79 -0.90 13.95
N GLU A 120 7.86 -1.75 14.98
CA GLU A 120 8.70 -2.93 15.00
C GLU A 120 7.95 -4.10 14.36
N ILE A 121 8.52 -4.67 13.31
CA ILE A 121 7.87 -5.72 12.52
C ILE A 121 8.74 -6.97 12.57
N THR A 122 8.19 -8.08 13.04
CA THR A 122 8.87 -9.37 13.14
C THR A 122 8.25 -10.36 12.17
N ASN A 123 9.04 -10.90 11.27
CA ASN A 123 8.66 -11.99 10.37
C ASN A 123 9.18 -13.33 10.92
N LYS A 124 8.32 -14.14 11.52
CA LYS A 124 8.65 -15.50 12.01
C LYS A 124 8.43 -16.59 10.96
N SER A 125 8.04 -16.24 9.75
CA SER A 125 7.82 -17.21 8.68
C SER A 125 9.09 -17.50 7.88
N SER A 126 9.05 -18.55 7.07
CA SER A 126 10.11 -18.90 6.12
C SER A 126 9.97 -18.21 4.76
N SER A 127 9.03 -17.29 4.60
CA SER A 127 8.78 -16.55 3.35
C SER A 127 8.99 -15.06 3.58
N THR A 128 9.49 -14.36 2.55
CA THR A 128 9.50 -12.88 2.56
C THR A 128 8.08 -12.36 2.62
N ILE A 129 7.82 -11.42 3.52
CA ILE A 129 6.53 -10.75 3.67
C ILE A 129 6.63 -9.34 3.09
N SER A 130 5.67 -8.97 2.26
CA SER A 130 5.49 -7.60 1.80
C SER A 130 4.40 -6.94 2.65
N LEU A 131 4.75 -5.83 3.31
CA LEU A 131 3.84 -5.03 4.11
C LEU A 131 3.73 -3.62 3.51
N ILE A 132 2.50 -3.16 3.30
CA ILE A 132 2.20 -1.77 2.96
C ILE A 132 1.45 -1.17 4.16
N VAL A 133 1.85 0.03 4.58
CA VAL A 133 1.15 0.84 5.60
C VAL A 133 1.07 2.26 5.06
N GLY A 134 -0.13 2.72 4.76
CA GLY A 134 -0.32 3.99 4.03
C GLY A 134 0.42 3.97 2.69
N ASN A 135 1.37 4.87 2.52
CA ASN A 135 2.22 4.95 1.31
C ASN A 135 3.55 4.20 1.46
N ASN A 136 3.87 3.69 2.65
CA ASN A 136 5.15 3.04 2.92
C ASN A 136 5.09 1.55 2.55
N TYR A 137 6.16 1.06 1.92
CA TYR A 137 6.34 -0.34 1.54
C TYR A 137 7.54 -0.92 2.28
N PHE A 138 7.34 -2.06 2.95
CA PHE A 138 8.36 -2.79 3.69
C PHE A 138 8.48 -4.21 3.14
N SER A 139 9.71 -4.66 2.93
CA SER A 139 10.05 -6.05 2.58
C SER A 139 10.74 -6.70 3.76
N LEU A 140 10.12 -7.70 4.33
CA LEU A 140 10.58 -8.37 5.55
C LEU A 140 11.12 -9.73 5.20
N GLU A 141 12.42 -9.89 5.30
CA GLU A 141 13.08 -11.18 5.06
C GLU A 141 12.62 -12.26 6.07
N PRO A 142 12.72 -13.54 5.71
CA PRO A 142 12.43 -14.63 6.64
C PRO A 142 13.20 -14.50 7.95
N HIS A 143 12.51 -14.75 9.07
CA HIS A 143 13.09 -14.76 10.43
C HIS A 143 13.81 -13.46 10.80
N SER A 144 13.36 -12.32 10.30
CA SER A 144 13.90 -11.00 10.57
C SER A 144 12.98 -10.15 11.45
N THR A 145 13.59 -9.16 12.10
CA THR A 145 12.88 -8.06 12.77
C THR A 145 13.46 -6.75 12.25
N THR A 146 12.60 -5.79 11.93
CA THR A 146 12.97 -4.44 11.52
C THR A 146 12.14 -3.42 12.28
N THR A 147 12.69 -2.23 12.49
CA THR A 147 11.95 -1.08 13.02
C THR A 147 11.91 -0.03 11.95
N GLU A 148 10.71 0.41 11.62
CA GLU A 148 10.44 1.35 10.55
C GLU A 148 9.62 2.53 11.07
N ILE A 149 9.69 3.65 10.35
CA ILE A 149 8.87 4.83 10.63
C ILE A 149 7.69 4.86 9.67
N THR A 150 6.52 5.15 10.18
CA THR A 150 5.31 5.35 9.37
C THR A 150 4.62 6.68 9.69
N ASP A 151 3.72 7.11 8.82
CA ASP A 151 2.86 8.24 9.06
C ASP A 151 1.92 7.95 10.25
N ASN A 152 1.41 9.02 10.89
CA ASN A 152 0.37 8.91 11.91
C ASN A 152 -1.03 9.05 11.27
N GLY A 153 -2.07 8.75 12.05
CA GLY A 153 -3.46 8.78 11.60
C GLY A 153 -4.04 7.40 11.32
N VAL A 154 -5.20 7.36 10.69
CA VAL A 154 -5.84 6.12 10.27
C VAL A 154 -5.29 5.71 8.91
N LEU A 155 -4.46 4.67 8.89
CA LEU A 155 -3.81 4.19 7.68
C LEU A 155 -4.38 2.82 7.28
N TYR A 156 -4.49 2.60 5.97
CA TYR A 156 -4.69 1.25 5.44
C TYR A 156 -3.39 0.47 5.52
N TYR A 157 -3.50 -0.79 5.85
CA TYR A 157 -2.38 -1.72 5.76
C TYR A 157 -2.74 -2.94 4.91
N LYS A 158 -1.74 -3.56 4.34
CA LYS A 158 -1.83 -4.83 3.64
C LYS A 158 -0.55 -5.63 3.84
N ALA A 159 -0.71 -6.85 4.33
CA ALA A 159 0.37 -7.82 4.45
C ALA A 159 0.15 -8.97 3.46
N SER A 160 1.19 -9.36 2.74
CA SER A 160 1.12 -10.42 1.74
C SER A 160 2.41 -11.24 1.68
N ALA A 161 2.29 -12.52 1.29
CA ALA A 161 3.41 -13.42 1.07
C ALA A 161 3.06 -14.40 -0.06
N PRO A 162 4.05 -15.02 -0.72
CA PRO A 162 3.79 -16.00 -1.77
C PRO A 162 2.91 -17.16 -1.30
N GLY A 163 1.86 -17.48 -2.06
CA GLY A 163 0.92 -18.57 -1.75
C GLY A 163 -0.08 -18.28 -0.63
N VAL A 164 -0.11 -17.05 -0.10
CA VAL A 164 -0.99 -16.65 1.01
C VAL A 164 -1.96 -15.57 0.55
N ILE A 165 -3.24 -15.72 0.89
CA ILE A 165 -4.23 -14.67 0.65
C ILE A 165 -3.83 -13.45 1.50
N PRO A 166 -3.64 -12.28 0.90
CA PRO A 166 -3.27 -11.08 1.64
C PRO A 166 -4.29 -10.71 2.73
N SER A 167 -3.78 -10.22 3.85
CA SER A 167 -4.58 -9.61 4.92
C SER A 167 -4.51 -8.09 4.78
N SER A 168 -5.65 -7.42 4.91
CA SER A 168 -5.72 -5.96 4.83
C SER A 168 -6.74 -5.41 5.83
N GLY A 169 -6.54 -4.17 6.25
CA GLY A 169 -7.39 -3.50 7.20
C GLY A 169 -7.01 -2.02 7.37
N LYS A 170 -7.59 -1.41 8.39
CA LYS A 170 -7.25 -0.05 8.85
C LYS A 170 -6.69 -0.12 10.26
N TYR A 171 -5.74 0.73 10.57
CA TYR A 171 -5.24 0.91 11.93
C TYR A 171 -4.94 2.39 12.21
N LYS A 172 -5.22 2.84 13.43
CA LYS A 172 -4.92 4.20 13.86
C LYS A 172 -3.56 4.22 14.54
N PHE A 173 -2.62 4.91 13.94
CA PHE A 173 -1.30 5.18 14.50
C PHE A 173 -1.29 6.55 15.18
N GLU A 174 -0.78 6.64 16.39
CA GLU A 174 -0.64 7.89 17.12
C GLU A 174 0.80 8.38 17.07
N GLN A 175 0.98 9.67 16.92
CA GLN A 175 2.30 10.31 16.83
C GLN A 175 3.08 10.08 18.12
N GLY A 176 4.36 9.75 18.01
CA GLY A 176 5.23 9.49 19.16
C GLY A 176 4.99 8.16 19.86
N HIS A 177 4.23 7.25 19.25
CA HIS A 177 3.96 5.92 19.79
C HIS A 177 4.75 4.85 19.06
N LYS A 178 4.99 3.73 19.76
CA LYS A 178 5.61 2.53 19.21
C LYS A 178 4.59 1.42 19.11
N TYR A 179 4.68 0.70 18.00
CA TYR A 179 3.82 -0.44 17.71
C TYR A 179 4.68 -1.65 17.36
N ASN A 180 4.16 -2.84 17.62
CA ASN A 180 4.76 -4.08 17.12
C ASN A 180 3.74 -4.89 16.30
N TRP A 181 4.25 -5.68 15.38
CA TRP A 181 3.49 -6.69 14.67
C TRP A 181 4.35 -7.92 14.36
N THR A 182 3.88 -9.08 14.78
CA THR A 182 4.54 -10.35 14.47
C THR A 182 3.74 -11.12 13.43
N PHE A 183 4.40 -11.47 12.34
CA PHE A 183 3.84 -12.30 11.26
C PHE A 183 4.21 -13.77 11.47
N THR A 184 3.20 -14.63 11.33
CA THR A 184 3.36 -16.08 11.28
C THR A 184 2.49 -16.64 10.16
N ILE A 185 3.07 -17.42 9.25
CA ILE A 185 2.32 -18.14 8.23
C ILE A 185 2.02 -19.54 8.76
N VAL A 186 0.74 -19.82 8.96
CA VAL A 186 0.26 -21.15 9.38
C VAL A 186 -0.26 -21.91 8.16
N THR A 187 0.44 -22.94 7.74
CA THR A 187 0.00 -23.83 6.66
C THR A 187 -0.90 -24.91 7.24
N ARG A 188 -2.17 -24.90 6.88
CA ARG A 188 -3.06 -26.03 7.20
C ARG A 188 -3.00 -27.01 6.06
N ARG A 189 -2.56 -28.25 6.32
CA ARG A 189 -2.73 -29.35 5.37
C ARG A 189 -4.23 -29.64 5.26
N ARG A 190 -4.74 -29.63 4.04
CA ARG A 190 -6.09 -30.12 3.70
C ARG A 190 -6.04 -31.60 3.47
#